data_30581f169e21be3cec256a413d15d6e9
#
_entry.id   30581f169e21be3cec256a413d15d6e9
#
_cell.length_a   1.000
_cell.length_b   1.000
_cell.length_c   1.000
_cell.angle_alpha   90.00
_cell.angle_beta   90.00
_cell.angle_gamma   90.00
#
_symmetry.space_group_name_H-M   'P 1'
#
loop_
_entity.id
_entity.type
_entity.pdbx_description
1 polymer ?
#
loop_
_entity_poly.entity_id
_entity_poly.type
_entity_poly.pdbx_seq_one_letter_code
_entity_poly.pdbx_strand_id
1 'polypeptide(L)'
;MAPQGFHHVAVQARDVERVAAFYRDVLGLPEVARHHFEDGRLRSVWLAAKAGGDAAGGFFAIELAPDERPAGTLGFSMVALRIDPAAREAVEAALAAKGVAIEKRTGWTLYVRDPEGHLVGLSHHPHPAGRML
;
A
#
# COMPACT_ATOMS: atom_id res chain seq x y z
N MET A 1 1.12 -28.70 7.50
CA MET A 1 0.71 -27.54 6.67
C MET A 1 1.89 -26.59 6.54
N ALA A 2 2.15 -26.07 5.35
CA ALA A 2 3.29 -25.20 5.10
C ALA A 2 2.82 -23.96 4.32
N PRO A 3 2.46 -22.87 5.00
CA PRO A 3 2.12 -21.61 4.33
C PRO A 3 3.27 -21.12 3.43
N GLN A 4 2.94 -20.53 2.29
CA GLN A 4 3.91 -20.11 1.29
C GLN A 4 4.05 -18.57 1.19
N GLY A 5 3.70 -17.87 2.25
CA GLY A 5 3.76 -16.41 2.31
C GLY A 5 2.38 -15.77 2.31
N PHE A 6 2.34 -14.46 2.14
CA PHE A 6 1.09 -13.72 2.10
C PHE A 6 0.39 -13.92 0.77
N HIS A 7 -0.90 -14.26 0.83
CA HIS A 7 -1.77 -14.29 -0.35
C HIS A 7 -2.27 -12.87 -0.66
N HIS A 8 -2.85 -12.23 0.33
CA HIS A 8 -3.26 -10.84 0.20
C HIS A 8 -3.44 -10.18 1.57
N VAL A 9 -3.50 -8.86 1.56
CA VAL A 9 -3.86 -8.04 2.71
C VAL A 9 -5.09 -7.24 2.33
N ALA A 10 -6.12 -7.29 3.15
CA ALA A 10 -7.34 -6.51 2.96
C ALA A 10 -7.26 -5.22 3.79
N VAL A 11 -7.53 -4.10 3.14
CA VAL A 11 -7.54 -2.76 3.74
C VAL A 11 -8.93 -2.18 3.54
N GLN A 12 -9.62 -1.88 4.62
CA GLN A 12 -10.96 -1.28 4.52
C GLN A 12 -10.85 0.22 4.28
N ALA A 13 -11.69 0.72 3.40
CA ALA A 13 -11.75 2.13 3.04
C ALA A 13 -13.20 2.59 2.90
N ARG A 14 -13.44 3.86 3.17
CA ARG A 14 -14.74 4.49 2.89
C ARG A 14 -14.86 4.88 1.43
N ASP A 15 -13.78 5.40 0.86
CA ASP A 15 -13.68 5.75 -0.56
C ASP A 15 -12.64 4.83 -1.21
N VAL A 16 -13.10 3.69 -1.73
CA VAL A 16 -12.25 2.65 -2.31
C VAL A 16 -11.43 3.19 -3.47
N GLU A 17 -12.05 3.96 -4.39
CA GLU A 17 -11.33 4.49 -5.57
C GLU A 17 -10.20 5.44 -5.16
N ARG A 18 -10.47 6.31 -4.20
CA ARG A 18 -9.47 7.29 -3.74
C ARG A 18 -8.27 6.60 -3.08
N VAL A 19 -8.53 5.59 -2.26
CA VAL A 19 -7.47 4.83 -1.60
C VAL A 19 -6.71 3.98 -2.63
N ALA A 20 -7.42 3.31 -3.53
CA ALA A 20 -6.81 2.52 -4.60
C ALA A 20 -5.91 3.38 -5.49
N ALA A 21 -6.35 4.59 -5.83
CA ALA A 21 -5.58 5.53 -6.64
C ALA A 21 -4.24 5.89 -5.98
N PHE A 22 -4.18 6.00 -4.65
CA PHE A 22 -2.92 6.21 -3.95
C PHE A 22 -1.95 5.05 -4.20
N TYR A 23 -2.38 3.81 -4.00
CA TYR A 23 -1.51 2.65 -4.20
C TYR A 23 -1.12 2.46 -5.66
N ARG A 24 -2.03 2.74 -6.59
CA ARG A 24 -1.77 2.63 -8.03
C ARG A 24 -0.91 3.78 -8.56
N ASP A 25 -1.30 5.02 -8.31
CA ASP A 25 -0.74 6.19 -8.98
C ASP A 25 0.42 6.82 -8.23
N VAL A 26 0.47 6.71 -6.89
CA VAL A 26 1.57 7.20 -6.07
C VAL A 26 2.63 6.11 -5.89
N LEU A 27 2.23 4.90 -5.47
CA LEU A 27 3.16 3.82 -5.19
C LEU A 27 3.47 2.95 -6.41
N GLY A 28 2.73 3.10 -7.50
CA GLY A 28 3.00 2.38 -8.75
C GLY A 28 2.60 0.91 -8.74
N LEU A 29 1.64 0.52 -7.90
CA LEU A 29 1.17 -0.86 -7.84
C LEU A 29 0.09 -1.09 -8.90
N PRO A 30 0.24 -2.08 -9.81
CA PRO A 30 -0.74 -2.32 -10.86
C PRO A 30 -2.09 -2.75 -10.31
N GLU A 31 -3.16 -2.21 -10.86
CA GLU A 31 -4.51 -2.72 -10.59
C GLU A 31 -4.67 -4.06 -11.31
N VAL A 32 -5.05 -5.11 -10.58
CA VAL A 32 -5.17 -6.47 -11.13
C VAL A 32 -6.60 -6.98 -11.16
N ALA A 33 -7.51 -6.36 -10.41
CA ALA A 33 -8.93 -6.70 -10.42
C ALA A 33 -9.76 -5.58 -9.83
N ARG A 34 -11.03 -5.53 -10.19
CA ARG A 34 -12.00 -4.56 -9.71
C ARG A 34 -13.36 -5.23 -9.61
N HIS A 35 -14.03 -5.07 -8.48
CA HIS A 35 -15.29 -5.73 -8.20
C HIS A 35 -16.35 -4.73 -7.78
N HIS A 36 -17.58 -4.97 -8.22
CA HIS A 36 -18.73 -4.11 -7.90
C HIS A 36 -19.80 -4.92 -7.19
N PHE A 37 -20.62 -4.25 -6.39
CA PHE A 37 -21.88 -4.81 -5.93
C PHE A 37 -22.87 -4.88 -7.10
N GLU A 38 -23.97 -5.63 -6.91
CA GLU A 38 -25.02 -5.73 -7.93
C GLU A 38 -25.63 -4.38 -8.30
N ASP A 39 -25.66 -3.43 -7.35
CA ASP A 39 -26.18 -2.07 -7.59
C ASP A 39 -25.19 -1.15 -8.33
N GLY A 40 -24.03 -1.66 -8.70
CA GLY A 40 -23.01 -0.92 -9.45
C GLY A 40 -22.00 -0.15 -8.59
N ARG A 41 -22.18 -0.07 -7.27
CA ARG A 41 -21.19 0.57 -6.40
C ARG A 41 -19.89 -0.22 -6.40
N LEU A 42 -18.76 0.48 -6.33
CA LEU A 42 -17.44 -0.14 -6.24
C LEU A 42 -17.28 -0.83 -4.88
N ARG A 43 -17.05 -2.14 -4.90
CA ARG A 43 -16.85 -2.95 -3.69
C ARG A 43 -15.40 -3.09 -3.30
N SER A 44 -14.52 -3.35 -4.27
CA SER A 44 -13.09 -3.52 -4.01
C SER A 44 -12.26 -3.28 -5.25
N VAL A 45 -11.00 -2.88 -5.02
CA VAL A 45 -9.96 -2.81 -6.05
C VAL A 45 -8.76 -3.58 -5.53
N TRP A 46 -8.23 -4.47 -6.34
CA TRP A 46 -7.06 -5.26 -6.02
C TRP A 46 -5.84 -4.71 -6.76
N LEU A 47 -4.75 -4.54 -6.02
CA LEU A 47 -3.49 -4.00 -6.54
C LEU A 47 -2.36 -4.98 -6.23
N ALA A 48 -1.56 -5.31 -7.23
CA ALA A 48 -0.41 -6.18 -7.01
C ALA A 48 0.50 -5.61 -5.91
N ALA A 49 1.13 -6.49 -5.14
CA ALA A 49 1.95 -6.08 -3.99
C ALA A 49 3.32 -5.52 -4.37
N LYS A 50 3.65 -5.51 -5.67
CA LYS A 50 4.89 -4.91 -6.16
C LYS A 50 4.69 -4.30 -7.54
N ALA A 51 5.51 -3.29 -7.87
CA ALA A 51 5.53 -2.68 -9.19
C ALA A 51 5.80 -3.74 -10.26
N GLY A 52 5.01 -3.72 -11.35
CA GLY A 52 5.11 -4.70 -12.41
C GLY A 52 4.63 -6.11 -12.07
N GLY A 53 4.11 -6.31 -10.86
CA GLY A 53 3.62 -7.61 -10.40
C GLY A 53 2.22 -7.95 -10.87
N ASP A 54 1.77 -9.14 -10.47
CA ASP A 54 0.43 -9.65 -10.72
C ASP A 54 -0.19 -10.18 -9.40
N ALA A 55 -1.43 -10.67 -9.48
CA ALA A 55 -2.13 -11.19 -8.31
C ALA A 55 -1.43 -12.42 -7.70
N ALA A 56 -0.74 -13.22 -8.49
CA ALA A 56 -0.06 -14.42 -8.01
C ALA A 56 1.10 -14.10 -7.06
N GLY A 57 1.70 -12.93 -7.18
CA GLY A 57 2.77 -12.45 -6.28
C GLY A 57 2.27 -11.82 -4.99
N GLY A 58 0.98 -11.92 -4.70
CA GLY A 58 0.32 -11.26 -3.57
C GLY A 58 -0.30 -9.93 -3.97
N PHE A 59 -1.34 -9.52 -3.26
CA PHE A 59 -2.03 -8.28 -3.59
C PHE A 59 -2.66 -7.61 -2.36
N PHE A 60 -2.95 -6.33 -2.51
CA PHE A 60 -3.80 -5.58 -1.60
C PHE A 60 -5.22 -5.58 -2.12
N ALA A 61 -6.18 -5.93 -1.27
CA ALA A 61 -7.59 -5.76 -1.55
C ALA A 61 -8.08 -4.51 -0.81
N ILE A 62 -8.29 -3.42 -1.51
CA ILE A 62 -8.91 -2.22 -0.95
C ILE A 62 -10.41 -2.45 -1.01
N GLU A 63 -11.05 -2.58 0.13
CA GLU A 63 -12.43 -3.00 0.25
C GLU A 63 -13.29 -1.93 0.90
N LEU A 64 -14.52 -1.76 0.41
CA LEU A 64 -15.46 -0.85 1.03
C LEU A 64 -15.80 -1.34 2.45
N ALA A 65 -15.60 -0.46 3.43
CA ALA A 65 -15.98 -0.75 4.80
C ALA A 65 -17.50 -0.97 4.88
N PRO A 66 -17.96 -2.05 5.54
CA PRO A 66 -19.39 -2.36 5.57
C PRO A 66 -20.21 -1.36 6.41
N ASP A 67 -19.58 -0.67 7.35
CA ASP A 67 -20.19 0.30 8.24
C ASP A 67 -19.13 1.28 8.78
N GLU A 68 -19.57 2.26 9.53
CA GLU A 68 -18.66 3.17 10.23
C GLU A 68 -18.03 2.45 11.43
N ARG A 69 -16.71 2.32 11.40
CA ARG A 69 -15.96 1.79 12.52
C ARG A 69 -15.37 2.92 13.35
N PRO A 70 -15.40 2.80 14.69
CA PRO A 70 -14.73 3.79 15.54
C PRO A 70 -13.26 3.90 15.22
N ALA A 71 -12.73 5.12 15.20
CA ALA A 71 -11.30 5.35 15.13
C ALA A 71 -10.61 4.72 16.35
N GLY A 72 -9.42 4.16 16.16
CA GLY A 72 -8.65 3.57 17.26
C GLY A 72 -9.00 2.13 17.58
N THR A 73 -9.76 1.44 16.75
CA THR A 73 -9.96 -0.01 16.88
C THR A 73 -8.59 -0.71 16.76
N LEU A 74 -8.27 -1.54 17.75
CA LEU A 74 -7.04 -2.34 17.71
C LEU A 74 -7.07 -3.30 16.52
N GLY A 75 -5.93 -3.48 15.88
CA GLY A 75 -5.81 -4.37 14.74
C GLY A 75 -4.58 -4.04 13.92
N PHE A 76 -4.75 -3.94 12.65
CA PHE A 76 -3.71 -3.67 11.67
C PHE A 76 -3.02 -2.31 11.96
N SER A 77 -1.72 -2.35 12.22
CA SER A 77 -0.93 -1.17 12.55
C SER A 77 -0.42 -0.45 11.31
N MET A 78 0.17 -1.19 10.38
CA MET A 78 0.73 -0.64 9.15
C MET A 78 0.97 -1.75 8.15
N VAL A 79 1.15 -1.37 6.89
CA VAL A 79 1.73 -2.23 5.87
C VAL A 79 3.09 -1.65 5.47
N ALA A 80 4.09 -2.51 5.35
CA ALA A 80 5.39 -2.10 4.84
C ALA A 80 5.65 -2.77 3.50
N LEU A 81 6.01 -1.97 2.52
CA LEU A 81 6.40 -2.41 1.19
C LEU A 81 7.91 -2.32 1.06
N ARG A 82 8.51 -3.29 0.40
CA ARG A 82 9.95 -3.28 0.14
C ARG A 82 10.27 -2.32 -0.97
N ILE A 83 11.32 -1.52 -0.76
CA ILE A 83 11.95 -0.73 -1.82
C ILE A 83 13.41 -1.15 -1.93
N ASP A 84 13.99 -0.94 -3.11
CA ASP A 84 15.43 -1.12 -3.29
C ASP A 84 16.17 -0.04 -2.47
N PRO A 85 17.19 -0.40 -1.70
CA PRO A 85 17.99 0.59 -0.98
C PRO A 85 18.56 1.69 -1.88
N ALA A 86 18.93 1.35 -3.13
CA ALA A 86 19.43 2.31 -4.10
C ALA A 86 18.34 3.26 -4.60
N ALA A 87 17.06 2.92 -4.45
CA ALA A 87 15.94 3.71 -4.93
C ALA A 87 15.40 4.71 -3.90
N ARG A 88 15.89 4.71 -2.66
CA ARG A 88 15.32 5.53 -1.59
C ARG A 88 15.18 6.99 -1.96
N GLU A 89 16.22 7.60 -2.50
CA GLU A 89 16.23 9.02 -2.87
C GLU A 89 15.18 9.31 -3.95
N ALA A 90 15.11 8.44 -4.97
CA ALA A 90 14.12 8.57 -6.03
C ALA A 90 12.68 8.40 -5.52
N VAL A 91 12.47 7.51 -4.55
CA VAL A 91 11.17 7.32 -3.89
C VAL A 91 10.77 8.59 -3.13
N GLU A 92 11.66 9.20 -2.36
CA GLU A 92 11.39 10.45 -1.66
C GLU A 92 11.01 11.57 -2.65
N ALA A 93 11.73 11.68 -3.76
CA ALA A 93 11.44 12.67 -4.79
C ALA A 93 10.07 12.43 -5.45
N ALA A 94 9.74 11.18 -5.73
CA ALA A 94 8.45 10.81 -6.32
C ALA A 94 7.27 11.12 -5.38
N LEU A 95 7.42 10.84 -4.10
CA LEU A 95 6.40 11.17 -3.09
C LEU A 95 6.19 12.69 -3.01
N ALA A 96 7.28 13.46 -2.96
CA ALA A 96 7.21 14.93 -2.94
C ALA A 96 6.51 15.47 -4.20
N ALA A 97 6.83 14.93 -5.37
CA ALA A 97 6.21 15.33 -6.64
C ALA A 97 4.70 15.06 -6.67
N LYS A 98 4.23 14.05 -5.94
CA LYS A 98 2.81 13.71 -5.80
C LYS A 98 2.14 14.41 -4.62
N GLY A 99 2.85 15.26 -3.90
CA GLY A 99 2.31 15.97 -2.74
C GLY A 99 2.09 15.09 -1.51
N VAL A 100 2.76 13.96 -1.43
CA VAL A 100 2.65 13.06 -0.27
C VAL A 100 3.73 13.41 0.74
N ALA A 101 3.30 13.80 1.95
CA ALA A 101 4.21 14.12 3.04
C ALA A 101 4.83 12.85 3.63
N ILE A 102 6.13 12.88 3.89
CA ILE A 102 6.81 11.84 4.64
C ILE A 102 6.68 12.20 6.12
N GLU A 103 5.91 11.38 6.85
CA GLU A 103 5.58 11.62 8.25
C GLU A 103 6.76 11.35 9.18
N LYS A 104 7.54 10.32 8.85
CA LYS A 104 8.70 9.91 9.65
C LYS A 104 9.73 9.23 8.75
N ARG A 105 11.01 9.44 9.07
CA ARG A 105 12.13 8.73 8.44
C ARG A 105 12.93 8.00 9.50
N THR A 106 13.36 6.79 9.18
CA THR A 106 14.40 6.08 9.92
C THR A 106 15.56 5.80 8.98
N GLY A 107 16.60 5.15 9.46
CA GLY A 107 17.69 4.68 8.59
C GLY A 107 17.25 3.63 7.57
N TRP A 108 16.06 3.05 7.73
CA TRP A 108 15.58 1.92 6.95
C TRP A 108 14.27 2.16 6.23
N THR A 109 13.43 3.08 6.71
CA THR A 109 12.03 3.15 6.34
C THR A 109 11.54 4.60 6.23
N LEU A 110 10.76 4.86 5.19
CA LEU A 110 9.96 6.07 5.03
C LEU A 110 8.53 5.72 5.42
N TYR A 111 7.88 6.59 6.21
CA TYR A 111 6.49 6.39 6.64
C TYR A 111 5.60 7.46 6.04
N VAL A 112 4.55 7.02 5.37
CA VAL A 112 3.55 7.90 4.76
C VAL A 112 2.14 7.44 5.15
N ARG A 113 1.15 8.28 4.89
CA ARG A 113 -0.27 7.93 5.07
C ARG A 113 -0.96 7.85 3.72
N ASP A 114 -1.84 6.85 3.58
CA ASP A 114 -2.76 6.83 2.46
C ASP A 114 -3.88 7.86 2.67
N PRO A 115 -4.79 8.10 1.68
CA PRO A 115 -5.80 9.14 1.81
C PRO A 115 -6.78 8.98 2.97
N GLU A 116 -6.91 7.79 3.55
CA GLU A 116 -7.77 7.55 4.71
C GLU A 116 -7.00 7.33 6.00
N GLY A 117 -5.70 7.62 5.99
CA GLY A 117 -4.87 7.61 7.19
C GLY A 117 -4.23 6.29 7.54
N HIS A 118 -4.28 5.28 6.67
CA HIS A 118 -3.57 4.03 6.90
C HIS A 118 -2.06 4.27 6.80
N LEU A 119 -1.31 3.73 7.76
CA LEU A 119 0.14 3.88 7.77
C LEU A 119 0.79 2.93 6.78
N VAL A 120 1.65 3.48 5.94
CA VAL A 120 2.42 2.73 4.93
C VAL A 120 3.89 2.99 5.15
N GLY A 121 4.66 1.91 5.33
CA GLY A 121 6.11 1.96 5.38
C GLY A 121 6.72 1.57 4.03
N LEU A 122 7.73 2.30 3.60
CA LEU A 122 8.54 1.96 2.43
C LEU A 122 9.93 1.65 2.95
N SER A 123 10.31 0.37 2.98
CA SER A 123 11.46 -0.10 3.76
C SER A 123 12.48 -0.84 2.92
N HIS A 124 13.75 -0.58 3.22
CA HIS A 124 14.88 -1.34 2.67
C HIS A 124 15.68 -2.10 3.73
N HIS A 125 15.15 -2.24 4.95
CA HIS A 125 15.77 -3.07 5.98
C HIS A 125 16.04 -4.49 5.45
N PRO A 126 17.21 -5.13 5.68
CA PRO A 126 18.30 -4.68 6.56
C PRO A 126 19.44 -3.95 5.82
N HIS A 127 19.26 -3.52 4.60
CA HIS A 127 20.32 -2.92 3.79
C HIS A 127 20.35 -1.40 3.93
N PRO A 128 21.55 -0.78 4.07
CA PRO A 128 21.68 0.68 4.09
C PRO A 128 21.17 1.34 2.81
N ALA A 129 20.76 2.59 2.90
CA ALA A 129 20.38 3.38 1.72
C ALA A 129 21.53 3.46 0.71
N GLY A 130 21.19 3.41 -0.58
CA GLY A 130 22.17 3.49 -1.67
C GLY A 130 22.84 2.17 -2.00
N ARG A 131 22.63 1.11 -1.22
CA ARG A 131 23.23 -0.19 -1.52
C ARG A 131 22.50 -0.84 -2.70
N MET A 132 23.26 -1.34 -3.65
CA MET A 132 22.73 -2.17 -4.73
C MET A 132 22.58 -3.61 -4.24
N LEU A 133 21.46 -4.21 -4.54
CA LEU A 133 21.17 -5.62 -4.25
C LEU A 133 21.48 -6.49 -5.47
#